data_4df41811939a988dc8ccdeb155c46dcf
#
_entry.id   4df41811939a988dc8ccdeb155c46dcf
#
_cell.length_a   1.000
_cell.length_b   1.000
_cell.length_c   1.000
_cell.angle_alpha   90.00
_cell.angle_beta   90.00
_cell.angle_gamma   90.00
#
_symmetry.space_group_name_H-M   'P 1'
#
loop_
_entity.id
_entity.type
_entity.pdbx_description
1 polymer ?
#
loop_
_entity_poly.entity_id
_entity_poly.type
_entity_poly.pdbx_seq_one_letter_code
_entity_poly.pdbx_strand_id
1 'polypeptide(L)'
;KLLYKHYGQKVVILIDEYDVPLDKAFQNGYYKEMVSLIRGLFGQALKTNEFLQFAVLTGCLRVSKESIFTGLNNFEINSIVDIDHDEQFGFTDDEVMKLLSDYDRSERYPDVKEWYDGYHFGNADIYCPWDVINFAKKLVSDPSARPSAFWINSSGNDMVKRFVDKADQTTRDEIEKLVAGGFVEKQLRLDLTDRKSTRLNSSH
;
A
#
# COMPACT_ATOMS: atom_id res chain seq x y z
N LYS A 1 -12.85 -12.37 -22.56
CA LYS A 1 -13.34 -12.90 -23.87
C LYS A 1 -14.35 -11.96 -24.52
N LEU A 2 -15.43 -11.54 -23.85
CA LEU A 2 -16.46 -10.66 -24.47
C LEU A 2 -15.89 -9.32 -24.90
N LEU A 3 -15.09 -8.66 -24.06
CA LEU A 3 -14.42 -7.40 -24.39
C LEU A 3 -13.47 -7.57 -25.58
N TYR A 4 -12.68 -8.62 -25.62
CA TYR A 4 -11.81 -8.93 -26.75
C TYR A 4 -12.62 -9.12 -28.05
N LYS A 5 -13.74 -9.86 -27.99
CA LYS A 5 -14.60 -10.03 -29.16
C LYS A 5 -15.21 -8.72 -29.66
N HIS A 6 -15.53 -7.81 -28.72
CA HIS A 6 -16.15 -6.54 -29.09
C HIS A 6 -15.15 -5.52 -29.62
N TYR A 7 -13.97 -5.39 -28.97
CA TYR A 7 -12.99 -4.35 -29.30
C TYR A 7 -11.83 -4.86 -30.20
N GLY A 8 -11.68 -6.15 -30.40
CA GLY A 8 -10.56 -6.72 -31.16
C GLY A 8 -9.18 -6.58 -30.50
N GLN A 9 -9.15 -6.14 -29.24
CA GLN A 9 -7.93 -5.87 -28.48
C GLN A 9 -7.87 -6.71 -27.21
N LYS A 10 -6.67 -7.13 -26.81
CA LYS A 10 -6.49 -7.82 -25.53
C LYS A 10 -6.83 -6.89 -24.35
N VAL A 11 -7.26 -7.50 -23.27
CA VAL A 11 -7.77 -6.80 -22.09
C VAL A 11 -6.65 -6.55 -21.09
N VAL A 12 -6.59 -5.35 -20.53
CA VAL A 12 -5.79 -5.03 -19.35
C VAL A 12 -6.69 -5.20 -18.13
N ILE A 13 -6.16 -5.85 -17.08
CA ILE A 13 -6.87 -6.02 -15.79
C ILE A 13 -6.11 -5.25 -14.73
N LEU A 14 -6.77 -4.30 -14.09
CA LEU A 14 -6.25 -3.53 -12.96
C LEU A 14 -7.09 -3.86 -11.74
N ILE A 15 -6.45 -4.33 -10.68
CA ILE A 15 -7.12 -4.68 -9.40
C ILE A 15 -6.39 -3.94 -8.30
N ASP A 16 -7.08 -2.99 -7.70
CA ASP A 16 -6.59 -2.25 -6.55
C ASP A 16 -7.09 -2.91 -5.25
N GLU A 17 -6.24 -2.90 -4.22
CA GLU A 17 -6.56 -3.42 -2.89
C GLU A 17 -7.09 -4.87 -2.89
N TYR A 18 -6.42 -5.78 -3.62
CA TYR A 18 -6.86 -7.18 -3.74
C TYR A 18 -6.99 -7.91 -2.39
N ASP A 19 -6.35 -7.42 -1.35
CA ASP A 19 -6.31 -7.99 0.01
C ASP A 19 -7.48 -7.51 0.90
N VAL A 20 -8.14 -6.40 0.58
CA VAL A 20 -9.26 -5.86 1.37
C VAL A 20 -10.42 -6.85 1.51
N PRO A 21 -10.91 -7.53 0.46
CA PRO A 21 -11.96 -8.54 0.62
C PRO A 21 -11.55 -9.68 1.54
N LEU A 22 -10.27 -10.08 1.53
CA LEU A 22 -9.72 -11.12 2.39
C LEU A 22 -9.68 -10.68 3.85
N ASP A 23 -9.30 -9.42 4.10
CA ASP A 23 -9.30 -8.86 5.45
C ASP A 23 -10.72 -8.78 6.03
N LYS A 24 -11.68 -8.30 5.25
CA LYS A 24 -13.09 -8.26 5.65
C LYS A 24 -13.65 -9.66 5.90
N ALA A 25 -13.33 -10.62 5.05
CA ALA A 25 -13.75 -12.01 5.23
C ALA A 25 -13.16 -12.66 6.49
N PHE A 26 -11.89 -12.33 6.80
CA PHE A 26 -11.25 -12.78 8.03
C PHE A 26 -11.96 -12.25 9.28
N GLN A 27 -12.33 -10.96 9.28
CA GLN A 27 -13.04 -10.32 10.37
C GLN A 27 -14.43 -10.94 10.61
N ASN A 28 -15.09 -11.34 9.53
CA ASN A 28 -16.47 -11.85 9.56
C ASN A 28 -16.59 -13.38 9.52
N GLY A 29 -15.47 -14.10 9.60
CA GLY A 29 -15.45 -15.56 9.80
C GLY A 29 -15.63 -16.42 8.54
N TYR A 30 -15.63 -15.83 7.32
CA TYR A 30 -15.75 -16.55 6.04
C TYR A 30 -14.49 -16.44 5.15
N TYR A 31 -13.32 -16.39 5.78
CA TYR A 31 -12.05 -16.24 5.07
C TYR A 31 -11.78 -17.35 4.03
N LYS A 32 -12.10 -18.61 4.37
CA LYS A 32 -11.83 -19.75 3.48
C LYS A 32 -12.65 -19.69 2.20
N GLU A 33 -13.89 -19.29 2.30
CA GLU A 33 -14.82 -19.14 1.19
C GLU A 33 -14.36 -18.00 0.27
N MET A 34 -13.93 -16.88 0.85
CA MET A 34 -13.39 -15.75 0.09
C MET A 34 -12.08 -16.11 -0.61
N VAL A 35 -11.16 -16.82 0.05
CA VAL A 35 -9.93 -17.33 -0.58
C VAL A 35 -10.27 -18.22 -1.77
N SER A 36 -11.24 -19.12 -1.63
CA SER A 36 -11.68 -20.01 -2.72
C SER A 36 -12.23 -19.23 -3.91
N LEU A 37 -13.07 -18.22 -3.63
CA LEU A 37 -13.66 -17.36 -4.65
C LEU A 37 -12.59 -16.57 -5.41
N ILE A 38 -11.70 -15.87 -4.69
CA ILE A 38 -10.65 -15.04 -5.31
C ILE A 38 -9.66 -15.90 -6.08
N ARG A 39 -9.26 -17.06 -5.54
CA ARG A 39 -8.42 -18.03 -6.23
C ARG A 39 -9.04 -18.48 -7.56
N GLY A 40 -10.34 -18.80 -7.55
CA GLY A 40 -11.07 -19.17 -8.76
C GLY A 40 -11.11 -18.05 -9.78
N LEU A 41 -11.39 -16.82 -9.34
CA LEU A 41 -11.42 -15.62 -10.17
C LEU A 41 -10.04 -15.35 -10.81
N PHE A 42 -8.98 -15.31 -10.01
CA PHE A 42 -7.62 -15.05 -10.49
C PHE A 42 -7.11 -16.18 -11.37
N GLY A 43 -7.41 -17.44 -11.03
CA GLY A 43 -7.05 -18.58 -11.85
C GLY A 43 -7.63 -18.51 -13.25
N GLN A 44 -8.88 -18.08 -13.41
CA GLN A 44 -9.53 -17.94 -14.69
C GLN A 44 -9.15 -16.64 -15.44
N ALA A 45 -8.97 -15.56 -14.71
CA ALA A 45 -8.71 -14.25 -15.32
C ALA A 45 -7.24 -14.09 -15.74
N LEU A 46 -6.30 -14.61 -14.94
CA LEU A 46 -4.88 -14.31 -15.05
C LEU A 46 -4.04 -15.49 -15.58
N LYS A 47 -4.47 -16.74 -15.34
CA LYS A 47 -3.72 -17.91 -15.77
C LYS A 47 -4.09 -18.30 -17.20
N THR A 48 -3.08 -18.42 -18.09
CA THR A 48 -3.24 -18.90 -19.47
C THR A 48 -4.41 -18.29 -20.23
N ASN A 49 -4.72 -17.03 -19.98
CA ASN A 49 -5.80 -16.30 -20.62
C ASN A 49 -5.29 -15.61 -21.90
N GLU A 50 -5.56 -16.19 -23.06
CA GLU A 50 -5.16 -15.67 -24.39
C GLU A 50 -5.69 -14.26 -24.70
N PHE A 51 -6.76 -13.84 -24.01
CA PHE A 51 -7.40 -12.53 -24.16
C PHE A 51 -6.81 -11.47 -23.23
N LEU A 52 -5.92 -11.84 -22.32
CA LEU A 52 -5.23 -10.94 -21.41
C LEU A 52 -3.99 -10.34 -22.05
N GLN A 53 -3.83 -9.02 -21.95
CA GLN A 53 -2.60 -8.32 -22.33
C GLN A 53 -1.61 -8.37 -21.17
N PHE A 54 -2.00 -7.83 -20.04
CA PHE A 54 -1.31 -7.88 -18.74
C PHE A 54 -2.30 -7.57 -17.62
N ALA A 55 -1.86 -7.79 -16.40
CA ALA A 55 -2.61 -7.43 -15.18
C ALA A 55 -1.69 -6.79 -14.16
N VAL A 56 -2.22 -5.81 -13.42
CA VAL A 56 -1.57 -5.21 -12.25
C VAL A 56 -2.50 -5.39 -11.06
N LEU A 57 -1.96 -5.89 -9.97
CA LEU A 57 -2.66 -6.05 -8.70
C LEU A 57 -1.90 -5.30 -7.61
N THR A 58 -2.60 -4.43 -6.87
CA THR A 58 -2.04 -3.72 -5.72
C THR A 58 -2.68 -4.18 -4.42
N GLY A 59 -1.98 -4.05 -3.32
CA GLY A 59 -2.48 -4.36 -1.98
C GLY A 59 -1.49 -3.99 -0.88
N CYS A 60 -2.00 -3.76 0.31
CA CYS A 60 -1.18 -3.44 1.49
C CYS A 60 -0.48 -4.67 2.08
N LEU A 61 -1.07 -5.85 1.91
CA LEU A 61 -0.57 -7.09 2.48
C LEU A 61 -0.19 -8.08 1.37
N ARG A 62 1.04 -8.56 1.42
CA ARG A 62 1.44 -9.70 0.60
C ARG A 62 0.79 -10.96 1.17
N VAL A 63 -0.34 -11.37 0.58
CA VAL A 63 -0.96 -12.65 0.91
C VAL A 63 -0.08 -13.76 0.32
N SER A 64 0.31 -14.74 1.15
CA SER A 64 1.23 -15.81 0.74
C SER A 64 0.76 -16.54 -0.53
N LYS A 65 1.72 -16.97 -1.34
CA LYS A 65 1.45 -17.73 -2.59
C LYS A 65 0.54 -18.94 -2.38
N GLU A 66 0.52 -19.49 -1.17
CA GLU A 66 -0.23 -20.70 -0.83
C GLU A 66 -1.75 -20.50 -0.71
N SER A 67 -2.23 -19.25 -0.60
CA SER A 67 -3.66 -18.99 -0.44
C SER A 67 -4.36 -18.65 -1.75
N ILE A 68 -4.15 -17.47 -2.30
CA ILE A 68 -4.89 -16.98 -3.50
C ILE A 68 -4.10 -17.10 -4.79
N PHE A 69 -2.77 -17.08 -4.73
CA PHE A 69 -1.88 -17.13 -5.89
C PHE A 69 -1.37 -18.55 -6.19
N THR A 70 -1.89 -19.59 -5.55
CA THR A 70 -1.51 -20.97 -5.83
C THR A 70 -1.75 -21.32 -7.30
N GLY A 71 -0.69 -21.75 -7.97
CA GLY A 71 -0.75 -22.12 -9.39
C GLY A 71 -0.66 -20.94 -10.36
N LEU A 72 -0.44 -19.72 -9.88
CA LEU A 72 -0.11 -18.56 -10.69
C LEU A 72 1.40 -18.33 -10.58
N ASN A 73 2.15 -18.72 -11.63
CA ASN A 73 3.62 -18.70 -11.60
C ASN A 73 4.23 -17.50 -12.33
N ASN A 74 3.39 -16.62 -12.93
CA ASN A 74 3.80 -15.58 -13.87
C ASN A 74 3.75 -14.18 -13.24
N PHE A 75 3.77 -14.06 -11.90
CA PHE A 75 3.79 -12.78 -11.25
C PHE A 75 5.22 -12.33 -10.96
N GLU A 76 5.51 -11.14 -11.37
CA GLU A 76 6.52 -10.29 -10.78
C GLU A 76 5.91 -9.61 -9.56
N ILE A 77 6.63 -9.57 -8.44
CA ILE A 77 6.12 -9.00 -7.20
C ILE A 77 7.12 -7.97 -6.76
N ASN A 78 6.66 -6.71 -6.72
CA ASN A 78 7.42 -5.58 -6.24
C ASN A 78 6.85 -5.10 -4.89
N SER A 79 7.71 -4.69 -4.00
CA SER A 79 7.37 -4.19 -2.67
C SER A 79 8.13 -2.90 -2.39
N ILE A 80 7.83 -2.27 -1.27
CA ILE A 80 8.47 -1.01 -0.86
C ILE A 80 9.99 -1.09 -0.64
N VAL A 81 10.58 -2.29 -0.63
CA VAL A 81 12.04 -2.50 -0.48
C VAL A 81 12.72 -2.78 -1.81
N ASP A 82 11.97 -2.95 -2.89
CA ASP A 82 12.49 -3.21 -4.23
C ASP A 82 12.78 -1.88 -4.94
N ILE A 83 13.82 -1.87 -5.77
CA ILE A 83 14.21 -0.68 -6.54
C ILE A 83 13.31 -0.51 -7.77
N ASP A 84 12.77 -1.62 -8.27
CA ASP A 84 11.87 -1.57 -9.40
C ASP A 84 10.54 -0.92 -8.98
N HIS A 85 10.20 0.17 -9.66
CA HIS A 85 8.98 0.95 -9.41
C HIS A 85 8.94 1.72 -8.08
N ASP A 86 10.07 2.01 -7.44
CA ASP A 86 10.14 2.71 -6.16
C ASP A 86 9.63 4.16 -6.20
N GLU A 87 9.62 4.80 -7.37
CA GLU A 87 9.08 6.16 -7.58
C GLU A 87 7.59 6.20 -8.00
N GLN A 88 6.94 5.03 -8.18
CA GLN A 88 5.61 4.97 -8.83
C GLN A 88 4.44 5.21 -7.87
N PHE A 89 4.65 5.07 -6.56
CA PHE A 89 3.57 5.06 -5.56
C PHE A 89 3.61 6.24 -4.59
N GLY A 90 3.96 7.41 -5.10
CA GLY A 90 3.98 8.65 -4.36
C GLY A 90 4.54 9.77 -5.22
N PHE A 91 4.85 10.91 -4.62
CA PHE A 91 5.58 11.97 -5.29
C PHE A 91 7.06 11.94 -4.90
N THR A 92 7.91 12.12 -5.90
CA THR A 92 9.35 12.36 -5.71
C THR A 92 9.63 13.82 -5.34
N ASP A 93 10.84 14.13 -4.88
CA ASP A 93 11.30 15.50 -4.63
C ASP A 93 11.09 16.41 -5.86
N ASP A 94 11.47 15.93 -7.04
CA ASP A 94 11.36 16.70 -8.29
C ASP A 94 9.90 16.99 -8.66
N GLU A 95 9.00 16.02 -8.46
CA GLU A 95 7.57 16.19 -8.72
C GLU A 95 6.93 17.18 -7.74
N VAL A 96 7.33 17.12 -6.44
CA VAL A 96 6.88 18.09 -5.43
C VAL A 96 7.37 19.49 -5.77
N MET A 97 8.65 19.66 -6.10
CA MET A 97 9.21 20.94 -6.50
C MET A 97 8.52 21.49 -7.74
N LYS A 98 8.27 20.65 -8.74
CA LYS A 98 7.53 21.02 -9.94
C LYS A 98 6.10 21.45 -9.60
N LEU A 99 5.38 20.67 -8.80
CA LEU A 99 4.01 21.02 -8.39
C LEU A 99 3.95 22.38 -7.69
N LEU A 100 4.85 22.64 -6.75
CA LEU A 100 4.91 23.92 -6.05
C LEU A 100 5.26 25.08 -7.00
N SER A 101 6.17 24.85 -7.96
CA SER A 101 6.52 25.83 -8.99
C SER A 101 5.34 26.16 -9.89
N ASP A 102 4.55 25.17 -10.30
CA ASP A 102 3.35 25.37 -11.14
C ASP A 102 2.28 26.24 -10.44
N TYR A 103 2.34 26.35 -9.12
CA TYR A 103 1.47 27.21 -8.29
C TYR A 103 2.15 28.48 -7.75
N ASP A 104 3.37 28.81 -8.19
CA ASP A 104 4.16 29.92 -7.68
C ASP A 104 4.38 29.88 -6.16
N ARG A 105 4.72 28.68 -5.65
CA ARG A 105 4.91 28.40 -4.21
C ARG A 105 6.20 27.62 -3.92
N SER A 106 7.20 27.73 -4.76
CA SER A 106 8.48 27.01 -4.62
C SER A 106 9.16 27.27 -3.28
N GLU A 107 8.95 28.44 -2.69
CA GLU A 107 9.48 28.83 -1.37
C GLU A 107 8.92 27.96 -0.23
N ARG A 108 7.82 27.24 -0.46
CA ARG A 108 7.17 26.39 0.54
C ARG A 108 7.65 24.93 0.50
N TYR A 109 8.61 24.62 -0.37
CA TYR A 109 9.20 23.27 -0.44
C TYR A 109 9.77 22.77 0.90
N PRO A 110 10.51 23.59 1.71
CA PRO A 110 10.99 23.13 3.01
C PRO A 110 9.88 22.67 3.95
N ASP A 111 8.72 23.35 3.95
CA ASP A 111 7.57 22.93 4.76
C ASP A 111 7.01 21.58 4.30
N VAL A 112 6.93 21.37 2.98
CA VAL A 112 6.45 20.10 2.41
C VAL A 112 7.41 18.96 2.78
N LYS A 113 8.71 19.21 2.68
CA LYS A 113 9.75 18.23 3.02
C LYS A 113 9.69 17.87 4.50
N GLU A 114 9.62 18.84 5.39
CA GLU A 114 9.56 18.60 6.83
C GLU A 114 8.31 17.80 7.26
N TRP A 115 7.17 18.04 6.59
CA TRP A 115 5.90 17.51 7.05
C TRP A 115 5.42 16.25 6.32
N TYR A 116 5.79 16.07 5.05
CA TYR A 116 5.19 15.06 4.17
C TYR A 116 6.18 14.11 3.52
N ASP A 117 7.49 14.34 3.69
CA ASP A 117 8.54 13.39 3.37
C ASP A 117 8.61 12.36 4.48
N GLY A 118 8.07 11.17 4.24
CA GLY A 118 7.95 10.19 5.32
C GLY A 118 8.10 8.74 4.89
N TYR A 119 8.30 8.50 3.60
CA TYR A 119 8.47 7.15 3.07
C TYR A 119 9.77 7.02 2.29
N HIS A 120 10.44 5.90 2.47
CA HIS A 120 11.60 5.51 1.69
C HIS A 120 11.32 4.18 1.02
N PHE A 121 11.16 4.18 -0.31
CA PHE A 121 10.90 3.00 -1.12
C PHE A 121 12.11 2.71 -1.99
N GLY A 122 12.64 1.48 -1.94
CA GLY A 122 13.86 1.13 -2.67
C GLY A 122 15.00 2.12 -2.40
N ASN A 123 15.26 3.01 -3.34
CA ASN A 123 16.26 4.08 -3.24
C ASN A 123 15.64 5.50 -3.27
N ALA A 124 14.30 5.62 -3.28
CA ALA A 124 13.60 6.89 -3.45
C ALA A 124 12.93 7.37 -2.15
N ASP A 125 13.09 8.65 -1.84
CA ASP A 125 12.30 9.34 -0.83
C ASP A 125 10.97 9.76 -1.45
N ILE A 126 9.87 9.36 -0.81
CA ILE A 126 8.53 9.45 -1.38
C ILE A 126 7.59 10.22 -0.44
N TYR A 127 6.89 11.17 -1.01
CA TYR A 127 5.90 12.00 -0.33
C TYR A 127 4.50 11.43 -0.49
N CYS A 128 3.67 11.55 0.55
CA CYS A 128 2.25 11.19 0.48
C CYS A 128 1.50 12.17 -0.45
N PRO A 129 0.98 11.72 -1.61
CA PRO A 129 0.35 12.62 -2.59
C PRO A 129 -0.87 13.35 -2.02
N TRP A 130 -1.65 12.69 -1.15
CA TRP A 130 -2.83 13.30 -0.55
C TRP A 130 -2.49 14.53 0.29
N ASP A 131 -1.47 14.43 1.14
CA ASP A 131 -1.04 15.53 2.00
C ASP A 131 -0.46 16.67 1.18
N VAL A 132 0.43 16.35 0.23
CA VAL A 132 1.06 17.35 -0.66
C VAL A 132 0.02 18.12 -1.46
N ILE A 133 -0.93 17.42 -2.10
CA ILE A 133 -1.97 18.05 -2.92
C ILE A 133 -2.89 18.94 -2.07
N ASN A 134 -3.30 18.48 -0.88
CA ASN A 134 -4.18 19.26 -0.03
C ASN A 134 -3.46 20.49 0.56
N PHE A 135 -2.18 20.38 0.87
CA PHE A 135 -1.40 21.53 1.29
C PHE A 135 -1.20 22.52 0.13
N ALA A 136 -0.85 22.05 -1.05
CA ALA A 136 -0.73 22.91 -2.24
C ALA A 136 -2.04 23.65 -2.55
N LYS A 137 -3.20 22.98 -2.46
CA LYS A 137 -4.52 23.63 -2.59
C LYS A 137 -4.75 24.73 -1.55
N LYS A 138 -4.35 24.50 -0.29
CA LYS A 138 -4.43 25.51 0.75
C LYS A 138 -3.56 26.73 0.41
N LEU A 139 -2.35 26.51 -0.07
CA LEU A 139 -1.41 27.56 -0.44
C LEU A 139 -1.91 28.44 -1.58
N VAL A 140 -2.76 27.91 -2.46
CA VAL A 140 -3.43 28.73 -3.50
C VAL A 140 -4.36 29.76 -2.88
N SER A 141 -5.12 29.35 -1.86
CA SER A 141 -6.10 30.22 -1.18
C SER A 141 -5.46 31.10 -0.10
N ASP A 142 -4.45 30.61 0.58
CA ASP A 142 -3.72 31.29 1.65
C ASP A 142 -2.22 30.95 1.55
N PRO A 143 -1.41 31.85 0.96
CA PRO A 143 0.04 31.65 0.85
C PRO A 143 0.77 31.48 2.19
N SER A 144 0.17 31.94 3.28
CA SER A 144 0.70 31.82 4.65
C SER A 144 0.21 30.56 5.40
N ALA A 145 -0.58 29.70 4.75
CA ALA A 145 -1.13 28.50 5.37
C ALA A 145 -0.04 27.64 5.99
N ARG A 146 -0.32 27.08 7.16
CA ARG A 146 0.58 26.12 7.84
C ARG A 146 0.28 24.71 7.38
N PRO A 147 1.32 23.84 7.27
CA PRO A 147 1.14 22.42 7.06
C PRO A 147 0.23 21.80 8.12
N SER A 148 -0.45 20.73 7.76
CA SER A 148 -1.29 19.96 8.67
C SER A 148 -1.40 18.53 8.16
N ALA A 149 -1.64 17.58 9.06
CA ALA A 149 -1.81 16.18 8.70
C ALA A 149 -3.21 15.95 8.09
N PHE A 150 -3.29 15.94 6.77
CA PHE A 150 -4.57 15.77 6.05
C PHE A 150 -5.00 14.31 6.00
N TRP A 151 -4.06 13.37 6.13
CA TRP A 151 -4.32 11.94 6.05
C TRP A 151 -4.96 11.35 7.31
N ILE A 152 -4.79 11.96 8.48
CA ILE A 152 -5.16 11.40 9.79
C ILE A 152 -6.60 10.87 9.85
N ASN A 153 -7.55 11.47 9.13
CA ASN A 153 -8.97 11.09 9.17
C ASN A 153 -9.50 10.59 7.82
N SER A 154 -8.64 10.31 6.86
CA SER A 154 -9.05 9.96 5.49
C SER A 154 -9.16 8.45 5.25
N SER A 155 -8.50 7.63 6.03
CA SER A 155 -8.58 6.17 5.96
C SER A 155 -8.99 5.55 7.29
N GLY A 156 -9.72 4.42 7.22
CA GLY A 156 -10.00 3.62 8.40
C GLY A 156 -8.72 2.97 8.91
N ASN A 157 -8.14 3.50 9.97
CA ASN A 157 -6.94 2.93 10.63
C ASN A 157 -7.24 1.64 11.41
N ASP A 158 -8.35 0.96 11.10
CA ASP A 158 -8.83 -0.22 11.81
C ASP A 158 -7.81 -1.36 11.83
N MET A 159 -7.05 -1.53 10.74
CA MET A 159 -6.03 -2.56 10.68
C MET A 159 -4.86 -2.24 11.62
N VAL A 160 -4.32 -1.02 11.55
CA VAL A 160 -3.22 -0.57 12.41
C VAL A 160 -3.65 -0.61 13.88
N LYS A 161 -4.84 -0.09 14.20
CA LYS A 161 -5.41 -0.13 15.55
C LYS A 161 -5.49 -1.55 16.08
N ARG A 162 -5.99 -2.51 15.29
CA ARG A 162 -6.06 -3.93 15.69
C ARG A 162 -4.69 -4.55 15.94
N PHE A 163 -3.66 -4.16 15.17
CA PHE A 163 -2.29 -4.62 15.42
C PHE A 163 -1.74 -4.05 16.70
N VAL A 164 -1.94 -2.76 16.95
CA VAL A 164 -1.51 -2.10 18.19
C VAL A 164 -2.24 -2.67 19.42
N ASP A 165 -3.56 -2.89 19.33
CA ASP A 165 -4.37 -3.47 20.41
C ASP A 165 -3.93 -4.89 20.79
N LYS A 166 -3.42 -5.66 19.82
CA LYS A 166 -2.93 -7.04 20.01
C LYS A 166 -1.42 -7.15 20.20
N ALA A 167 -0.71 -6.01 20.18
CA ALA A 167 0.74 -5.99 20.30
C ALA A 167 1.18 -6.49 21.68
N ASP A 168 2.24 -7.28 21.70
CA ASP A 168 2.94 -7.65 22.93
C ASP A 168 3.71 -6.44 23.50
N GLN A 169 4.27 -6.58 24.70
CA GLN A 169 4.97 -5.49 25.38
C GLN A 169 6.15 -5.00 24.54
N THR A 170 6.90 -5.90 23.94
CA THR A 170 8.07 -5.55 23.11
C THR A 170 7.67 -4.67 21.92
N THR A 171 6.60 -5.06 21.23
CA THR A 171 6.08 -4.26 20.09
C THR A 171 5.55 -2.90 20.55
N ARG A 172 4.93 -2.83 21.72
CA ARG A 172 4.48 -1.53 22.29
C ARG A 172 5.65 -0.63 22.62
N ASP A 173 6.68 -1.14 23.25
CA ASP A 173 7.91 -0.41 23.58
C ASP A 173 8.59 0.12 22.30
N GLU A 174 8.61 -0.69 21.23
CA GLU A 174 9.11 -0.27 19.91
C GLU A 174 8.29 0.87 19.32
N ILE A 175 6.94 0.78 19.39
CA ILE A 175 6.04 1.84 18.92
C ILE A 175 6.25 3.13 19.72
N GLU A 176 6.36 3.04 21.06
CA GLU A 176 6.64 4.20 21.91
C GLU A 176 7.98 4.85 21.55
N LYS A 177 9.02 4.03 21.27
CA LYS A 177 10.30 4.52 20.82
C LYS A 177 10.21 5.29 19.50
N LEU A 178 9.43 4.79 18.52
CA LEU A 178 9.19 5.47 17.25
C LEU A 178 8.43 6.79 17.45
N VAL A 179 7.39 6.80 18.28
CA VAL A 179 6.62 8.01 18.60
C VAL A 179 7.50 9.07 19.29
N ALA A 180 8.48 8.64 20.08
CA ALA A 180 9.46 9.54 20.72
C ALA A 180 10.55 10.04 19.74
N GLY A 181 10.46 9.74 18.44
CA GLY A 181 11.44 10.14 17.43
C GLY A 181 12.68 9.25 17.36
N GLY A 182 12.64 8.08 18.00
CA GLY A 182 13.70 7.08 17.88
C GLY A 182 13.55 6.22 16.63
N PHE A 183 14.42 5.24 16.47
CA PHE A 183 14.34 4.27 15.38
C PHE A 183 14.30 2.84 15.92
N VAL A 184 13.71 1.93 15.13
CA VAL A 184 13.67 0.49 15.39
C VAL A 184 14.27 -0.22 14.19
N GLU A 185 15.32 -1.00 14.41
CA GLU A 185 15.91 -1.84 13.39
C GLU A 185 15.25 -3.22 13.44
N LYS A 186 14.66 -3.62 12.33
CA LYS A 186 13.93 -4.90 12.24
C LYS A 186 14.07 -5.50 10.86
N GLN A 187 14.31 -6.81 10.82
CA GLN A 187 14.26 -7.53 9.55
C GLN A 187 12.81 -7.62 9.07
N LEU A 188 12.51 -7.00 7.95
CA LEU A 188 11.20 -7.08 7.32
C LEU A 188 10.96 -8.49 6.78
N ARG A 189 9.91 -9.14 7.25
CA ARG A 189 9.41 -10.38 6.66
C ARG A 189 8.32 -10.02 5.65
N LEU A 190 8.69 -10.03 4.39
CA LEU A 190 7.76 -9.72 3.29
C LEU A 190 6.78 -10.86 3.00
N ASP A 191 7.08 -12.08 3.47
CA ASP A 191 6.20 -13.24 3.34
C ASP A 191 5.33 -13.38 4.59
N LEU A 192 4.15 -12.77 4.58
CA LEU A 192 3.12 -13.11 5.54
C LEU A 192 2.58 -14.51 5.21
N THR A 193 3.20 -15.53 5.81
CA THR A 193 2.64 -16.85 5.86
C THR A 193 1.34 -16.82 6.65
N ASP A 194 0.31 -17.39 6.10
CA ASP A 194 -1.04 -17.65 6.62
C ASP A 194 -1.39 -16.96 7.96
N ARG A 195 -2.43 -16.14 7.99
CA ARG A 195 -2.96 -15.46 9.21
C ARG A 195 -3.25 -16.42 10.39
N LYS A 196 -3.15 -17.74 10.20
CA LYS A 196 -3.15 -18.72 11.28
C LYS A 196 -1.90 -18.68 12.15
N SER A 197 -0.75 -18.24 11.65
CA SER A 197 0.50 -18.18 12.40
C SER A 197 0.62 -16.98 13.34
N THR A 198 -0.32 -16.03 13.29
CA THR A 198 -0.44 -14.95 14.28
C THR A 198 -1.13 -15.39 15.59
N ARG A 199 -1.50 -16.66 15.75
CA ARG A 199 -1.60 -17.25 17.07
C ARG A 199 -0.18 -17.55 17.53
N LEU A 200 0.46 -16.55 18.13
CA LEU A 200 1.65 -16.72 18.94
C LEU A 200 1.45 -17.97 19.81
N ASN A 201 2.40 -18.90 19.69
CA ASN A 201 2.56 -20.00 20.63
C ASN A 201 2.69 -19.43 22.05
N SER A 202 1.58 -19.25 22.72
CA SER A 202 1.49 -19.16 24.16
C SER A 202 1.28 -20.59 24.67
N SER A 203 2.34 -21.37 24.61
CA SER A 203 2.49 -22.60 25.40
C SER A 203 3.94 -23.04 25.33
N HIS A 204 4.73 -22.51 26.25
CA HIS A 204 5.67 -23.20 27.17
C HIS A 204 6.33 -22.17 28.06
#